data_5cc0e6bc38b08715e36bf9f1367f6a45
#
_entry.id   5cc0e6bc38b08715e36bf9f1367f6a45
#
_cell.length_a   1.000
_cell.length_b   1.000
_cell.length_c   1.000
_cell.angle_alpha   90.00
_cell.angle_beta   90.00
_cell.angle_gamma   90.00
#
_symmetry.space_group_name_H-M   'P 1'
#
loop_
_entity.id
_entity.type
_entity.pdbx_description
1 polymer ?
#
loop_
_entity_poly.entity_id
_entity_poly.type
_entity_poly.pdbx_seq_one_letter_code
_entity_poly.pdbx_strand_id
1 'polypeptide(L)'
;MLRELGADPERLDRYVRELTLLLSSISARRDLRAVELDHVLSFGERASARIVAGCFEAAGVPATPVDSYDLGLTTDSNHGNARPLPSEHAAVQRAVSEVPGVPVVTGFLAKDSAGNLTTLGRNGSDLSAALLAEAIGAAAVEFWKGVPGILTADPLVVPDARPLERLSFADAEELGQLGARVLHPEAIAPATRAGVEVRVRYVEDPAHPGTTLAESQEGAGLVAAVATTKGSLSAVALVGAASGEHEASATRALEAAGITVGWTELSESGRVLYLGVNSRDSVGALRCVHEALLAPRVSNDGPA
;
A
#
# COMPACT_ATOMS: atom_id res chain seq x y z
N MET A 1 1.10 18.75 -22.32
CA MET A 1 1.20 17.48 -21.52
C MET A 1 0.76 16.26 -22.32
N LEU A 2 -0.55 16.03 -22.66
CA LEU A 2 -0.94 14.79 -23.37
C LEU A 2 -0.23 14.62 -24.71
N ARG A 3 -0.16 15.67 -25.55
CA ARG A 3 0.57 15.63 -26.82
C ARG A 3 2.07 15.43 -26.65
N GLU A 4 2.66 15.95 -25.58
CA GLU A 4 4.08 15.74 -25.25
C GLU A 4 4.36 14.29 -24.83
N LEU A 5 3.35 13.63 -24.23
CA LEU A 5 3.38 12.20 -23.89
C LEU A 5 3.00 11.29 -25.08
N GLY A 6 2.71 11.86 -26.26
CA GLY A 6 2.31 11.09 -27.43
C GLY A 6 0.85 10.59 -27.40
N ALA A 7 0.08 10.93 -26.36
CA ALA A 7 -1.30 10.49 -26.23
C ALA A 7 -2.26 11.46 -26.94
N ASP A 8 -3.28 10.91 -27.62
CA ASP A 8 -4.31 11.69 -28.29
C ASP A 8 -5.27 12.32 -27.28
N PRO A 9 -5.37 13.67 -27.23
CA PRO A 9 -6.28 14.37 -26.34
C PRO A 9 -7.77 14.06 -26.57
N GLU A 10 -8.17 13.72 -27.80
CA GLU A 10 -9.58 13.43 -28.15
C GLU A 10 -10.13 12.21 -27.38
N ARG A 11 -9.25 11.32 -26.92
CA ARG A 11 -9.63 10.19 -26.07
C ARG A 11 -10.34 10.61 -24.78
N LEU A 12 -10.10 11.83 -24.29
CA LEU A 12 -10.70 12.36 -23.07
C LEU A 12 -11.95 13.21 -23.31
N ASP A 13 -12.23 13.64 -24.53
CA ASP A 13 -13.29 14.60 -24.82
C ASP A 13 -14.67 14.15 -24.34
N ARG A 14 -14.98 12.86 -24.48
CA ARG A 14 -16.26 12.34 -24.00
C ARG A 14 -16.35 12.40 -22.47
N TYR A 15 -15.25 12.12 -21.76
CA TYR A 15 -15.19 12.14 -20.29
C TYR A 15 -15.29 13.57 -19.76
N VAL A 16 -14.63 14.52 -20.40
CA VAL A 16 -14.71 15.95 -20.07
C VAL A 16 -16.14 16.45 -20.26
N ARG A 17 -16.81 16.10 -21.35
CA ARG A 17 -18.22 16.46 -21.58
C ARG A 17 -19.15 15.84 -20.55
N GLU A 18 -19.00 14.55 -20.27
CA GLU A 18 -19.80 13.83 -19.26
C GLU A 18 -19.64 14.46 -17.87
N LEU A 19 -18.40 14.73 -17.44
CA LEU A 19 -18.11 15.41 -16.17
C LEU A 19 -18.73 16.81 -16.12
N THR A 20 -18.61 17.59 -17.20
CA THR A 20 -19.18 18.94 -17.28
C THR A 20 -20.70 18.91 -17.11
N LEU A 21 -21.39 17.98 -17.73
CA LEU A 21 -22.84 17.82 -17.61
C LEU A 21 -23.24 17.41 -16.20
N LEU A 22 -22.51 16.46 -15.62
CA LEU A 22 -22.74 16.00 -14.23
C LEU A 22 -22.57 17.15 -13.23
N LEU A 23 -21.48 17.89 -13.31
CA LEU A 23 -21.21 19.04 -12.45
C LEU A 23 -22.25 20.15 -12.60
N SER A 24 -22.69 20.43 -13.85
CA SER A 24 -23.76 21.40 -14.11
C SER A 24 -25.08 20.98 -13.46
N SER A 25 -25.44 19.71 -13.55
CA SER A 25 -26.64 19.14 -12.91
C SER A 25 -26.57 19.25 -11.38
N ILE A 26 -25.43 18.89 -10.77
CA ILE A 26 -25.21 19.01 -9.32
C ILE A 26 -25.32 20.48 -8.88
N SER A 27 -24.67 21.39 -9.61
CA SER A 27 -24.68 22.83 -9.35
C SER A 27 -26.10 23.40 -9.40
N ALA A 28 -26.90 23.02 -10.40
CA ALA A 28 -28.28 23.50 -10.54
C ALA A 28 -29.18 23.04 -9.36
N ARG A 29 -28.99 21.84 -8.85
CA ARG A 29 -29.73 21.32 -7.71
C ARG A 29 -29.20 21.82 -6.37
N ARG A 30 -27.93 22.24 -6.31
CA ARG A 30 -27.21 22.58 -5.06
C ARG A 30 -27.22 21.45 -4.04
N ASP A 31 -27.21 20.21 -4.53
CA ASP A 31 -27.24 18.98 -3.74
C ASP A 31 -26.30 17.97 -4.39
N LEU A 32 -25.37 17.40 -3.58
CA LEU A 32 -24.40 16.39 -3.99
C LEU A 32 -24.67 15.09 -3.24
N ARG A 33 -25.22 14.12 -3.94
CA ARG A 33 -25.46 12.79 -3.38
C ARG A 33 -24.17 11.96 -3.40
N ALA A 34 -24.04 11.01 -2.46
CA ALA A 34 -22.85 10.15 -2.35
C ALA A 34 -22.55 9.38 -3.65
N VAL A 35 -23.57 8.87 -4.34
CA VAL A 35 -23.43 8.19 -5.64
C VAL A 35 -22.87 9.13 -6.72
N GLU A 36 -23.25 10.41 -6.71
CA GLU A 36 -22.73 11.40 -7.64
C GLU A 36 -21.28 11.78 -7.32
N LEU A 37 -20.92 11.82 -6.02
CA LEU A 37 -19.55 12.05 -5.61
C LEU A 37 -18.63 10.94 -6.13
N ASP A 38 -19.02 9.66 -5.97
CA ASP A 38 -18.28 8.53 -6.53
C ASP A 38 -18.14 8.64 -8.04
N HIS A 39 -19.21 9.04 -8.72
CA HIS A 39 -19.18 9.25 -10.18
C HIS A 39 -18.20 10.38 -10.56
N VAL A 40 -18.22 11.52 -9.86
CA VAL A 40 -17.26 12.63 -10.08
C VAL A 40 -15.83 12.16 -9.85
N LEU A 41 -15.56 11.46 -8.75
CA LEU A 41 -14.23 10.94 -8.41
C LEU A 41 -13.73 9.93 -9.47
N SER A 42 -14.62 9.17 -10.09
CA SER A 42 -14.26 8.16 -11.09
C SER A 42 -13.57 8.74 -12.33
N PHE A 43 -13.81 10.01 -12.66
CA PHE A 43 -13.24 10.61 -13.86
C PHE A 43 -11.72 10.71 -13.82
N GLY A 44 -11.12 10.89 -12.65
CA GLY A 44 -9.67 10.90 -12.47
C GLY A 44 -9.04 9.58 -12.92
N GLU A 45 -9.52 8.47 -12.36
CA GLU A 45 -9.02 7.12 -12.67
C GLU A 45 -9.31 6.71 -14.11
N ARG A 46 -10.52 7.01 -14.61
CA ARG A 46 -10.91 6.71 -16.00
C ARG A 46 -10.06 7.49 -16.99
N ALA A 47 -9.77 8.76 -16.74
CA ALA A 47 -8.86 9.56 -17.56
C ALA A 47 -7.42 9.04 -17.49
N SER A 48 -6.92 8.73 -16.29
CA SER A 48 -5.57 8.22 -16.07
C SER A 48 -5.32 6.92 -16.86
N ALA A 49 -6.21 5.95 -16.80
CA ALA A 49 -6.07 4.69 -17.54
C ALA A 49 -5.99 4.93 -19.07
N ARG A 50 -6.76 5.88 -19.61
CA ARG A 50 -6.73 6.23 -21.05
C ARG A 50 -5.44 6.93 -21.45
N ILE A 51 -4.93 7.79 -20.57
CA ILE A 51 -3.64 8.48 -20.79
C ILE A 51 -2.51 7.47 -20.80
N VAL A 52 -2.46 6.61 -19.77
CA VAL A 52 -1.40 5.59 -19.64
C VAL A 52 -1.42 4.61 -20.82
N ALA A 53 -2.60 4.12 -21.22
CA ALA A 53 -2.72 3.27 -22.42
C ALA A 53 -2.21 3.98 -23.68
N GLY A 54 -2.54 5.28 -23.84
CA GLY A 54 -2.03 6.09 -24.95
C GLY A 54 -0.50 6.25 -24.93
N CYS A 55 0.10 6.37 -23.75
CA CYS A 55 1.56 6.41 -23.61
C CYS A 55 2.22 5.07 -24.00
N PHE A 56 1.63 3.93 -23.63
CA PHE A 56 2.09 2.61 -24.06
C PHE A 56 2.03 2.46 -25.58
N GLU A 57 0.91 2.84 -26.20
CA GLU A 57 0.76 2.78 -27.65
C GLU A 57 1.76 3.69 -28.37
N ALA A 58 2.01 4.91 -27.85
CA ALA A 58 3.03 5.82 -28.39
C ALA A 58 4.44 5.24 -28.28
N ALA A 59 4.69 4.39 -27.27
CA ALA A 59 5.94 3.65 -27.11
C ALA A 59 5.99 2.34 -27.93
N GLY A 60 4.97 2.05 -28.75
CA GLY A 60 4.90 0.85 -29.57
C GLY A 60 4.40 -0.39 -28.84
N VAL A 61 3.86 -0.24 -27.63
CA VAL A 61 3.30 -1.33 -26.84
C VAL A 61 1.77 -1.29 -26.95
N PRO A 62 1.12 -2.29 -27.60
CA PRO A 62 -0.34 -2.36 -27.65
C PRO A 62 -0.93 -2.40 -26.25
N ALA A 63 -1.84 -1.45 -25.95
CA ALA A 63 -2.48 -1.37 -24.64
C ALA A 63 -3.94 -0.93 -24.76
N THR A 64 -4.80 -1.48 -23.91
CA THR A 64 -6.23 -1.19 -23.90
C THR A 64 -6.66 -0.66 -22.53
N PRO A 65 -7.25 0.55 -22.45
CA PRO A 65 -7.78 1.06 -21.21
C PRO A 65 -9.10 0.35 -20.87
N VAL A 66 -9.22 -0.15 -19.64
CA VAL A 66 -10.38 -0.91 -19.15
C VAL A 66 -10.86 -0.34 -17.83
N ASP A 67 -12.15 -0.18 -17.65
CA ASP A 67 -12.70 0.15 -16.36
C ASP A 67 -12.88 -1.14 -15.54
N SER A 68 -12.40 -1.16 -14.29
CA SER A 68 -12.35 -2.36 -13.43
C SER A 68 -13.69 -3.08 -13.28
N TYR A 69 -14.78 -2.33 -13.25
CA TYR A 69 -16.13 -2.88 -13.19
C TYR A 69 -16.56 -3.62 -14.47
N ASP A 70 -15.95 -3.33 -15.61
CA ASP A 70 -16.20 -4.08 -16.85
C ASP A 70 -15.49 -5.44 -16.86
N LEU A 71 -14.52 -5.63 -15.92
CA LEU A 71 -13.89 -6.91 -15.64
C LEU A 71 -14.61 -7.72 -14.55
N GLY A 72 -15.69 -7.18 -13.96
CA GLY A 72 -16.50 -7.87 -12.97
C GLY A 72 -16.16 -7.54 -11.51
N LEU A 73 -15.40 -6.47 -11.23
CA LEU A 73 -15.24 -5.99 -9.86
C LEU A 73 -16.52 -5.32 -9.37
N THR A 74 -17.12 -5.91 -8.33
CA THR A 74 -18.37 -5.44 -7.72
C THR A 74 -18.21 -5.15 -6.24
N THR A 75 -19.09 -4.29 -5.71
CA THR A 75 -19.07 -3.87 -4.30
C THR A 75 -20.48 -3.82 -3.72
N ASP A 76 -20.56 -3.59 -2.40
CA ASP A 76 -21.77 -3.07 -1.77
C ASP A 76 -22.03 -1.61 -2.22
N SER A 77 -23.17 -1.04 -1.76
CA SER A 77 -23.58 0.33 -2.11
C SER A 77 -23.13 1.38 -1.08
N ASN A 78 -22.05 1.11 -0.30
CA ASN A 78 -21.52 2.07 0.66
C ASN A 78 -20.62 3.09 -0.05
N HIS A 79 -21.23 4.04 -0.75
CA HIS A 79 -20.54 5.05 -1.55
C HIS A 79 -19.44 5.79 -0.77
N GLY A 80 -18.30 6.02 -1.43
CA GLY A 80 -17.11 6.66 -0.85
C GLY A 80 -16.17 5.72 -0.08
N ASN A 81 -16.65 4.54 0.33
CA ASN A 81 -15.86 3.50 1.01
C ASN A 81 -16.54 2.13 0.84
N ALA A 82 -16.80 1.76 -0.42
CA ALA A 82 -17.49 0.53 -0.77
C ALA A 82 -16.61 -0.70 -0.54
N ARG A 83 -17.23 -1.79 -0.07
CA ARG A 83 -16.53 -3.05 0.20
C ARG A 83 -16.64 -3.97 -0.99
N PRO A 84 -15.52 -4.55 -1.46
CA PRO A 84 -15.55 -5.55 -2.53
C PRO A 84 -16.44 -6.74 -2.14
N LEU A 85 -17.26 -7.17 -3.07
CA LEU A 85 -18.00 -8.43 -2.99
C LEU A 85 -17.16 -9.55 -3.63
N PRO A 86 -17.38 -10.81 -3.23
CA PRO A 86 -16.74 -11.94 -3.89
C PRO A 86 -16.97 -11.91 -5.39
N SER A 87 -15.89 -11.94 -6.18
CA SER A 87 -15.94 -12.00 -7.64
C SER A 87 -15.91 -13.45 -8.11
N GLU A 88 -16.56 -13.70 -9.26
CA GLU A 88 -16.40 -14.97 -9.95
C GLU A 88 -15.04 -14.97 -10.69
N HIS A 89 -14.00 -15.52 -10.08
CA HIS A 89 -12.62 -15.46 -10.60
C HIS A 89 -12.52 -15.93 -12.06
N ALA A 90 -13.22 -17.01 -12.43
CA ALA A 90 -13.21 -17.49 -13.81
C ALA A 90 -13.80 -16.47 -14.82
N ALA A 91 -14.78 -15.68 -14.42
CA ALA A 91 -15.33 -14.62 -15.27
C ALA A 91 -14.35 -13.46 -15.40
N VAL A 92 -13.73 -13.02 -14.29
CA VAL A 92 -12.69 -11.97 -14.32
C VAL A 92 -11.49 -12.39 -15.16
N GLN A 93 -10.99 -13.62 -14.97
CA GLN A 93 -9.88 -14.17 -15.74
C GLN A 93 -10.18 -14.20 -17.25
N ARG A 94 -11.39 -14.63 -17.63
CA ARG A 94 -11.83 -14.60 -19.01
C ARG A 94 -11.88 -13.18 -19.55
N ALA A 95 -12.53 -12.26 -18.84
CA ALA A 95 -12.65 -10.87 -19.25
C ALA A 95 -11.27 -10.22 -19.45
N VAL A 96 -10.31 -10.46 -18.55
CA VAL A 96 -8.93 -9.96 -18.70
C VAL A 96 -8.24 -10.59 -19.91
N SER A 97 -8.41 -11.90 -20.15
CA SER A 97 -7.77 -12.59 -21.27
C SER A 97 -8.29 -12.17 -22.66
N GLU A 98 -9.50 -11.62 -22.72
CA GLU A 98 -10.11 -11.12 -23.96
C GLU A 98 -9.67 -9.68 -24.29
N VAL A 99 -8.99 -8.97 -23.35
CA VAL A 99 -8.50 -7.61 -23.59
C VAL A 99 -7.29 -7.64 -24.53
N PRO A 100 -7.32 -6.94 -25.66
CA PRO A 100 -6.18 -6.89 -26.58
C PRO A 100 -4.98 -6.15 -25.98
N GLY A 101 -3.80 -6.71 -26.08
CA GLY A 101 -2.56 -6.10 -25.59
C GLY A 101 -2.48 -6.03 -24.07
N VAL A 102 -1.86 -4.98 -23.54
CA VAL A 102 -1.74 -4.76 -22.09
C VAL A 102 -3.01 -4.10 -21.55
N PRO A 103 -3.79 -4.74 -20.67
CA PRO A 103 -4.93 -4.10 -20.03
C PRO A 103 -4.45 -3.03 -19.04
N VAL A 104 -4.83 -1.77 -19.28
CA VAL A 104 -4.61 -0.67 -18.36
C VAL A 104 -5.90 -0.44 -17.58
N VAL A 105 -5.99 -1.06 -16.42
CA VAL A 105 -7.23 -1.12 -15.64
C VAL A 105 -7.31 0.05 -14.66
N THR A 106 -8.50 0.66 -14.52
CA THR A 106 -8.74 1.64 -13.46
C THR A 106 -8.65 0.96 -12.10
N GLY A 107 -7.89 1.53 -11.18
CA GLY A 107 -7.98 1.18 -9.77
C GLY A 107 -9.14 1.90 -9.08
N PHE A 108 -9.34 1.67 -7.77
CA PHE A 108 -10.24 2.43 -6.91
C PHE A 108 -11.74 2.33 -7.24
N LEU A 109 -12.11 1.92 -8.44
CA LEU A 109 -13.48 1.93 -8.97
C LEU A 109 -14.08 0.52 -9.00
N ALA A 110 -15.39 0.46 -8.78
CA ALA A 110 -16.21 -0.73 -8.99
C ALA A 110 -17.67 -0.32 -9.30
N LYS A 111 -18.60 -1.26 -9.30
CA LYS A 111 -20.05 -1.02 -9.37
C LYS A 111 -20.78 -1.83 -8.30
N ASP A 112 -21.88 -1.25 -7.82
CA ASP A 112 -22.83 -1.98 -6.98
C ASP A 112 -23.78 -2.84 -7.82
N SER A 113 -24.63 -3.62 -7.16
CA SER A 113 -25.62 -4.47 -7.81
C SER A 113 -26.70 -3.72 -8.61
N ALA A 114 -26.89 -2.43 -8.34
CA ALA A 114 -27.77 -1.55 -9.11
C ALA A 114 -27.08 -0.91 -10.33
N GLY A 115 -25.79 -1.18 -10.53
CA GLY A 115 -24.97 -0.63 -11.62
C GLY A 115 -24.43 0.77 -11.37
N ASN A 116 -24.59 1.31 -10.15
CA ASN A 116 -24.00 2.59 -9.80
C ASN A 116 -22.49 2.47 -9.60
N LEU A 117 -21.74 3.48 -10.04
CA LEU A 117 -20.32 3.57 -9.73
C LEU A 117 -20.10 3.71 -8.23
N THR A 118 -19.11 2.99 -7.73
CA THR A 118 -18.67 3.02 -6.34
C THR A 118 -17.18 3.22 -6.25
N THR A 119 -16.70 3.76 -5.14
CA THR A 119 -15.28 3.94 -4.86
C THR A 119 -14.87 3.16 -3.61
N LEU A 120 -13.67 2.55 -3.65
CA LEU A 120 -13.14 1.68 -2.59
C LEU A 120 -12.53 2.45 -1.40
N GLY A 121 -12.61 3.77 -1.41
CA GLY A 121 -12.02 4.57 -0.35
C GLY A 121 -10.49 4.62 -0.39
N ARG A 122 -9.86 4.80 0.78
CA ARG A 122 -8.39 4.92 0.88
C ARG A 122 -7.71 3.63 0.43
N ASN A 123 -6.57 3.76 -0.27
CA ASN A 123 -5.79 2.65 -0.83
C ASN A 123 -6.58 1.77 -1.81
N GLY A 124 -7.69 2.30 -2.37
CA GLY A 124 -8.57 1.55 -3.26
C GLY A 124 -7.87 1.04 -4.52
N SER A 125 -6.88 1.76 -5.06
CA SER A 125 -6.12 1.31 -6.23
C SER A 125 -5.22 0.12 -5.91
N ASP A 126 -4.55 0.13 -4.75
CA ASP A 126 -3.75 -1.01 -4.27
C ASP A 126 -4.66 -2.23 -4.05
N LEU A 127 -5.82 -2.02 -3.43
CA LEU A 127 -6.82 -3.08 -3.22
C LEU A 127 -7.34 -3.64 -4.55
N SER A 128 -7.64 -2.79 -5.54
CA SER A 128 -8.06 -3.24 -6.88
C SER A 128 -7.01 -4.12 -7.55
N ALA A 129 -5.72 -3.73 -7.44
CA ALA A 129 -4.62 -4.50 -8.00
C ALA A 129 -4.51 -5.90 -7.34
N ALA A 130 -4.63 -5.97 -6.01
CA ALA A 130 -4.59 -7.23 -5.27
C ALA A 130 -5.79 -8.14 -5.58
N LEU A 131 -7.00 -7.57 -5.70
CA LEU A 131 -8.21 -8.32 -6.09
C LEU A 131 -8.11 -8.88 -7.51
N LEU A 132 -7.58 -8.10 -8.44
CA LEU A 132 -7.34 -8.58 -9.80
C LEU A 132 -6.27 -9.66 -9.83
N ALA A 133 -5.16 -9.47 -9.09
CA ALA A 133 -4.09 -10.46 -9.00
C ALA A 133 -4.59 -11.80 -8.42
N GLU A 134 -5.42 -11.76 -7.35
CA GLU A 134 -6.11 -12.94 -6.81
C GLU A 134 -6.99 -13.60 -7.88
N ALA A 135 -7.85 -12.81 -8.52
CA ALA A 135 -8.85 -13.35 -9.46
C ALA A 135 -8.22 -14.00 -10.70
N ILE A 136 -7.13 -13.44 -11.23
CA ILE A 136 -6.45 -14.00 -12.42
C ILE A 136 -5.38 -15.04 -12.09
N GLY A 137 -5.09 -15.30 -10.81
CA GLY A 137 -4.02 -16.18 -10.39
C GLY A 137 -2.64 -15.65 -10.82
N ALA A 138 -2.38 -14.36 -10.60
CA ALA A 138 -1.14 -13.73 -10.99
C ALA A 138 0.06 -14.35 -10.25
N ALA A 139 1.23 -14.40 -10.90
CA ALA A 139 2.47 -14.82 -10.25
C ALA A 139 2.92 -13.82 -9.17
N ALA A 140 2.71 -12.53 -9.41
CA ALA A 140 3.04 -11.47 -8.48
C ALA A 140 2.15 -10.24 -8.70
N VAL A 141 2.00 -9.42 -7.65
CA VAL A 141 1.48 -8.05 -7.72
C VAL A 141 2.57 -7.08 -7.29
N GLU A 142 2.83 -6.05 -8.10
CA GLU A 142 3.84 -5.04 -7.83
C GLU A 142 3.20 -3.69 -7.50
N PHE A 143 3.57 -3.14 -6.35
CA PHE A 143 3.15 -1.80 -5.92
C PHE A 143 4.31 -0.82 -6.11
N TRP A 144 4.23 -0.01 -7.15
CA TRP A 144 5.24 1.00 -7.46
C TRP A 144 5.02 2.26 -6.63
N LYS A 145 5.99 2.58 -5.77
CA LYS A 145 5.91 3.68 -4.78
C LYS A 145 7.09 4.64 -4.95
N GLY A 146 6.93 5.86 -4.41
CA GLY A 146 8.01 6.87 -4.34
C GLY A 146 9.04 6.62 -3.22
N VAL A 147 9.11 5.40 -2.70
CA VAL A 147 10.06 4.96 -1.66
C VAL A 147 10.69 3.64 -2.07
N PRO A 148 11.95 3.37 -1.66
CA PRO A 148 12.70 2.19 -2.13
C PRO A 148 12.24 0.85 -1.52
N GLY A 149 11.05 0.80 -0.95
CA GLY A 149 10.48 -0.39 -0.30
C GLY A 149 9.94 -0.07 1.10
N ILE A 150 9.71 -1.11 1.90
CA ILE A 150 9.39 -1.00 3.32
C ILE A 150 10.72 -0.85 4.07
N LEU A 151 10.81 0.16 4.94
CA LEU A 151 12.05 0.52 5.61
C LEU A 151 12.04 0.05 7.07
N THR A 152 13.23 -0.10 7.65
CA THR A 152 13.42 -0.46 9.07
C THR A 152 12.89 0.58 10.06
N ALA A 153 12.65 1.82 9.63
CA ALA A 153 11.99 2.90 10.37
C ALA A 153 11.52 4.00 9.39
N ASP A 154 10.80 5.01 9.90
CA ASP A 154 10.47 6.21 9.13
C ASP A 154 11.76 7.00 8.79
N PRO A 155 12.13 7.18 7.51
CA PRO A 155 13.35 7.85 7.10
C PRO A 155 13.38 9.34 7.46
N LEU A 156 12.22 9.97 7.69
CA LEU A 156 12.13 11.35 8.18
C LEU A 156 12.58 11.46 9.64
N VAL A 157 12.50 10.38 10.39
CA VAL A 157 12.91 10.29 11.79
C VAL A 157 14.29 9.66 11.93
N VAL A 158 14.54 8.59 11.18
CA VAL A 158 15.79 7.81 11.19
C VAL A 158 16.38 7.85 9.79
N PRO A 159 17.29 8.79 9.48
CA PRO A 159 17.88 8.94 8.14
C PRO A 159 18.62 7.68 7.64
N ASP A 160 19.14 6.87 8.56
CA ASP A 160 19.85 5.62 8.26
C ASP A 160 18.92 4.40 8.17
N ALA A 161 17.60 4.61 8.12
CA ALA A 161 16.64 3.55 7.88
C ALA A 161 16.90 2.88 6.52
N ARG A 162 16.87 1.53 6.51
CA ARG A 162 17.24 0.73 5.34
C ARG A 162 16.04 0.01 4.75
N PRO A 163 15.99 -0.18 3.43
CA PRO A 163 14.99 -1.06 2.82
C PRO A 163 15.13 -2.50 3.32
N LEU A 164 13.99 -3.11 3.58
CA LEU A 164 13.87 -4.54 3.87
C LEU A 164 13.71 -5.27 2.54
N GLU A 165 14.65 -6.12 2.16
CA GLU A 165 14.55 -6.89 0.91
C GLU A 165 13.40 -7.89 0.96
N ARG A 166 13.17 -8.47 2.13
CA ARG A 166 12.10 -9.45 2.38
C ARG A 166 11.38 -9.15 3.68
N LEU A 167 10.09 -9.41 3.70
CA LEU A 167 9.24 -9.21 4.87
C LEU A 167 8.15 -10.28 4.89
N SER A 168 7.76 -10.78 6.07
CA SER A 168 6.60 -11.66 6.16
C SER A 168 5.30 -10.87 6.01
N PHE A 169 4.24 -11.50 5.49
CA PHE A 169 2.91 -10.87 5.46
C PHE A 169 2.44 -10.45 6.85
N ALA A 170 2.73 -11.28 7.88
CA ALA A 170 2.38 -10.97 9.25
C ALA A 170 3.10 -9.72 9.78
N ASP A 171 4.40 -9.54 9.50
CA ASP A 171 5.13 -8.33 9.91
C ASP A 171 4.68 -7.11 9.12
N ALA A 172 4.35 -7.27 7.82
CA ALA A 172 3.80 -6.20 7.01
C ALA A 172 2.44 -5.72 7.52
N GLU A 173 1.59 -6.64 7.97
CA GLU A 173 0.30 -6.34 8.58
C GLU A 173 0.47 -5.56 9.89
N GLU A 174 1.35 -6.01 10.79
CA GLU A 174 1.67 -5.30 12.04
C GLU A 174 2.21 -3.89 11.76
N LEU A 175 3.14 -3.75 10.81
CA LEU A 175 3.65 -2.43 10.39
C LEU A 175 2.54 -1.52 9.86
N GLY A 176 1.63 -2.05 9.06
CA GLY A 176 0.48 -1.32 8.54
C GLY A 176 -0.47 -0.84 9.65
N GLN A 177 -0.76 -1.69 10.63
CA GLN A 177 -1.58 -1.35 11.80
C GLN A 177 -0.91 -0.27 12.69
N LEU A 178 0.42 -0.27 12.76
CA LEU A 178 1.21 0.74 13.46
C LEU A 178 1.34 2.06 12.70
N GLY A 179 0.78 2.15 11.50
CA GLY A 179 0.75 3.38 10.71
C GLY A 179 1.88 3.52 9.69
N ALA A 180 2.63 2.47 9.42
CA ALA A 180 3.57 2.47 8.29
C ALA A 180 2.79 2.65 6.97
N ARG A 181 3.12 3.72 6.21
CA ARG A 181 2.29 4.21 5.09
C ARG A 181 2.63 3.59 3.73
N VAL A 182 3.35 2.48 3.70
CA VAL A 182 3.80 1.89 2.42
C VAL A 182 2.73 1.03 1.79
N LEU A 183 2.14 0.10 2.57
CA LEU A 183 1.01 -0.74 2.15
C LEU A 183 -0.03 -0.79 3.27
N HIS A 184 -1.30 -0.80 2.87
CA HIS A 184 -2.40 -0.98 3.82
C HIS A 184 -2.70 -2.49 3.97
N PRO A 185 -2.94 -3.02 5.19
CA PRO A 185 -3.22 -4.44 5.39
C PRO A 185 -4.37 -4.97 4.52
N GLU A 186 -5.45 -4.21 4.38
CA GLU A 186 -6.59 -4.60 3.53
C GLU A 186 -6.21 -4.73 2.05
N ALA A 187 -5.21 -3.96 1.58
CA ALA A 187 -4.77 -4.02 0.18
C ALA A 187 -3.96 -5.28 -0.14
N ILE A 188 -3.28 -5.86 0.84
CA ILE A 188 -2.48 -7.08 0.64
C ILE A 188 -3.25 -8.37 0.95
N ALA A 189 -4.36 -8.29 1.70
CA ALA A 189 -5.13 -9.45 2.12
C ALA A 189 -5.60 -10.36 0.95
N PRO A 190 -6.09 -9.84 -0.21
CA PRO A 190 -6.44 -10.69 -1.34
C PRO A 190 -5.25 -11.47 -1.90
N ALA A 191 -4.10 -10.81 -2.08
CA ALA A 191 -2.88 -11.44 -2.57
C ALA A 191 -2.37 -12.51 -1.60
N THR A 192 -2.41 -12.24 -0.29
CA THR A 192 -2.04 -13.20 0.77
C THR A 192 -2.91 -14.45 0.73
N ARG A 193 -4.25 -14.29 0.62
CA ARG A 193 -5.18 -15.43 0.54
C ARG A 193 -4.92 -16.32 -0.67
N ALA A 194 -4.52 -15.71 -1.78
CA ALA A 194 -4.29 -16.41 -3.04
C ALA A 194 -2.86 -16.94 -3.19
N GLY A 195 -1.96 -16.68 -2.23
CA GLY A 195 -0.54 -17.03 -2.35
C GLY A 195 0.19 -16.27 -3.46
N VAL A 196 -0.34 -15.12 -3.87
CA VAL A 196 0.29 -14.24 -4.87
C VAL A 196 1.46 -13.50 -4.22
N GLU A 197 2.62 -13.53 -4.86
CA GLU A 197 3.78 -12.78 -4.37
C GLU A 197 3.51 -11.27 -4.42
N VAL A 198 3.80 -10.55 -3.34
CA VAL A 198 3.63 -9.10 -3.26
C VAL A 198 5.00 -8.43 -3.26
N ARG A 199 5.20 -7.46 -4.16
CA ARG A 199 6.43 -6.68 -4.27
C ARG A 199 6.15 -5.19 -4.13
N VAL A 200 6.93 -4.50 -3.32
CA VAL A 200 6.98 -3.03 -3.29
C VAL A 200 8.18 -2.58 -4.10
N ARG A 201 7.93 -1.85 -5.19
CA ARG A 201 8.96 -1.40 -6.15
C ARG A 201 9.16 0.11 -6.05
N TYR A 202 10.36 0.56 -6.41
CA TYR A 202 10.73 1.97 -6.38
C TYR A 202 10.59 2.59 -7.79
N VAL A 203 9.72 3.61 -7.91
CA VAL A 203 9.40 4.21 -9.21
C VAL A 203 10.57 5.03 -9.77
N GLU A 204 11.41 5.61 -8.90
CA GLU A 204 12.56 6.43 -9.33
C GLU A 204 13.78 5.59 -9.71
N ASP A 205 13.89 4.35 -9.22
CA ASP A 205 14.93 3.39 -9.61
C ASP A 205 14.30 1.99 -9.82
N PRO A 206 13.86 1.68 -11.04
CA PRO A 206 13.27 0.37 -11.35
C PRO A 206 14.24 -0.81 -11.19
N ALA A 207 15.55 -0.58 -11.11
CA ALA A 207 16.54 -1.63 -10.86
C ALA A 207 16.67 -1.96 -9.36
N HIS A 208 16.23 -1.08 -8.47
CA HIS A 208 16.24 -1.32 -7.03
C HIS A 208 15.37 -2.54 -6.68
N PRO A 209 15.86 -3.52 -5.87
CA PRO A 209 15.13 -4.75 -5.56
C PRO A 209 13.78 -4.50 -4.88
N GLY A 210 13.66 -3.41 -4.11
CA GLY A 210 12.45 -3.12 -3.33
C GLY A 210 12.28 -4.06 -2.15
N THR A 211 11.01 -4.33 -1.77
CA THR A 211 10.66 -5.29 -0.72
C THR A 211 9.74 -6.36 -1.29
N THR A 212 10.09 -7.63 -1.08
CA THR A 212 9.22 -8.78 -1.39
C THR A 212 8.55 -9.29 -0.12
N LEU A 213 7.21 -9.42 -0.14
CA LEU A 213 6.44 -10.03 0.92
C LEU A 213 6.22 -11.52 0.62
N ALA A 214 6.46 -12.38 1.63
CA ALA A 214 6.30 -13.82 1.54
C ALA A 214 5.66 -14.40 2.80
N GLU A 215 5.20 -15.67 2.77
CA GLU A 215 4.44 -16.28 3.86
C GLU A 215 5.20 -16.31 5.20
N SER A 216 6.39 -16.75 5.29
CA SER A 216 7.20 -16.61 6.50
C SER A 216 8.69 -16.70 6.20
N GLN A 217 9.49 -15.99 6.98
CA GLN A 217 10.92 -16.28 7.09
C GLN A 217 11.15 -16.97 8.43
N GLU A 218 11.49 -18.26 8.39
CA GLU A 218 11.99 -18.93 9.58
C GLU A 218 13.26 -18.22 10.06
N GLY A 219 13.28 -17.81 11.33
CA GLY A 219 14.45 -17.20 11.96
C GLY A 219 14.63 -15.68 11.74
N ALA A 220 13.64 -14.97 11.19
CA ALA A 220 13.69 -13.52 11.14
C ALA A 220 13.61 -12.92 12.55
N GLY A 221 14.66 -12.21 12.98
CA GLY A 221 14.66 -11.39 14.19
C GLY A 221 13.78 -10.15 14.06
N LEU A 222 14.15 -9.05 14.74
CA LEU A 222 13.48 -7.77 14.56
C LEU A 222 13.67 -7.25 13.11
N VAL A 223 12.61 -6.71 12.55
CA VAL A 223 12.61 -6.18 11.16
C VAL A 223 12.53 -4.66 11.13
N ALA A 224 11.74 -4.04 12.03
CA ALA A 224 11.54 -2.60 12.04
C ALA A 224 11.22 -2.03 13.42
N ALA A 225 11.38 -0.72 13.56
CA ALA A 225 10.93 0.04 14.73
C ALA A 225 10.03 1.21 14.29
N VAL A 226 8.95 1.44 15.01
CA VAL A 226 7.93 2.46 14.71
C VAL A 226 7.59 3.25 15.97
N ALA A 227 7.61 4.58 15.88
CA ALA A 227 7.02 5.41 16.92
C ALA A 227 5.49 5.39 16.76
N THR A 228 4.78 5.03 17.82
CA THR A 228 3.33 4.81 17.80
C THR A 228 2.66 5.24 19.10
N THR A 229 1.36 5.02 19.16
CA THR A 229 0.59 5.16 20.41
C THR A 229 -0.22 3.90 20.68
N LYS A 230 -0.32 3.48 21.95
CA LYS A 230 -1.23 2.43 22.38
C LYS A 230 -2.27 3.08 23.31
N GLY A 231 -3.48 3.26 22.81
CA GLY A 231 -4.46 4.14 23.44
C GLY A 231 -3.96 5.58 23.47
N SER A 232 -3.85 6.17 24.68
CA SER A 232 -3.30 7.51 24.90
C SER A 232 -1.79 7.54 25.22
N LEU A 233 -1.14 6.38 25.25
CA LEU A 233 0.26 6.24 25.67
C LEU A 233 1.17 6.19 24.46
N SER A 234 2.26 6.97 24.49
CA SER A 234 3.30 6.92 23.47
C SER A 234 4.22 5.71 23.67
N ALA A 235 4.63 5.09 22.57
CA ALA A 235 5.51 3.94 22.59
C ALA A 235 6.42 3.90 21.36
N VAL A 236 7.52 3.16 21.47
CA VAL A 236 8.25 2.60 20.32
C VAL A 236 7.85 1.14 20.22
N ALA A 237 7.37 0.75 19.05
CA ALA A 237 7.04 -0.62 18.71
C ALA A 237 8.17 -1.25 17.90
N LEU A 238 8.65 -2.41 18.35
CA LEU A 238 9.59 -3.27 17.63
C LEU A 238 8.80 -4.38 16.95
N VAL A 239 8.90 -4.49 15.65
CA VAL A 239 8.18 -5.47 14.84
C VAL A 239 9.11 -6.59 14.41
N GLY A 240 8.61 -7.83 14.44
CA GLY A 240 9.31 -9.05 14.10
C GLY A 240 9.34 -10.06 15.25
N ALA A 241 10.22 -11.07 15.17
CA ALA A 241 10.38 -12.04 16.22
C ALA A 241 11.14 -11.43 17.42
N ALA A 242 10.40 -10.72 18.28
CA ALA A 242 10.94 -10.13 19.49
C ALA A 242 11.26 -11.20 20.54
N SER A 243 12.35 -11.00 21.28
CA SER A 243 12.75 -11.87 22.39
C SER A 243 13.05 -11.03 23.63
N GLY A 244 13.16 -11.67 24.79
CA GLY A 244 13.58 -10.99 26.02
C GLY A 244 14.97 -10.34 25.94
N GLU A 245 15.84 -10.81 25.05
CA GLU A 245 17.14 -10.16 24.77
C GLU A 245 16.97 -8.84 24.04
N HIS A 246 16.02 -8.76 23.09
CA HIS A 246 15.69 -7.53 22.40
C HIS A 246 15.09 -6.51 23.36
N GLU A 247 14.18 -6.92 24.24
CA GLU A 247 13.60 -6.06 25.28
C GLU A 247 14.68 -5.50 26.20
N ALA A 248 15.55 -6.36 26.73
CA ALA A 248 16.62 -5.97 27.63
C ALA A 248 17.65 -5.04 26.94
N SER A 249 17.94 -5.28 25.65
CA SER A 249 18.87 -4.44 24.88
C SER A 249 18.27 -3.08 24.54
N ALA A 250 17.00 -3.03 24.13
CA ALA A 250 16.30 -1.77 23.90
C ALA A 250 16.20 -0.93 25.18
N THR A 251 15.81 -1.55 26.30
CA THR A 251 15.69 -0.86 27.59
C THR A 251 17.02 -0.27 28.03
N ARG A 252 18.11 -1.05 27.96
CA ARG A 252 19.46 -0.53 28.27
C ARG A 252 19.88 0.63 27.39
N ALA A 253 19.57 0.57 26.08
CA ALA A 253 19.92 1.64 25.17
C ALA A 253 19.14 2.93 25.49
N LEU A 254 17.85 2.82 25.79
CA LEU A 254 17.00 3.94 26.18
C LEU A 254 17.45 4.56 27.52
N GLU A 255 17.74 3.74 28.52
CA GLU A 255 18.24 4.21 29.83
C GLU A 255 19.58 4.94 29.70
N ALA A 256 20.51 4.41 28.88
CA ALA A 256 21.79 5.06 28.60
C ALA A 256 21.62 6.42 27.90
N ALA A 257 20.55 6.60 27.14
CA ALA A 257 20.16 7.87 26.52
C ALA A 257 19.33 8.78 27.45
N GLY A 258 19.10 8.38 28.70
CA GLY A 258 18.31 9.13 29.69
C GLY A 258 16.79 9.07 29.42
N ILE A 259 16.33 8.11 28.65
CA ILE A 259 14.90 7.92 28.31
C ILE A 259 14.36 6.80 29.19
N THR A 260 13.36 7.12 30.02
CA THR A 260 12.73 6.15 30.91
C THR A 260 11.67 5.33 30.17
N VAL A 261 11.78 3.99 30.27
CA VAL A 261 10.74 3.05 29.84
C VAL A 261 9.75 2.88 30.99
N GLY A 262 8.51 3.32 30.82
CA GLY A 262 7.46 3.25 31.84
C GLY A 262 6.76 1.90 31.90
N TRP A 263 6.70 1.17 30.79
CA TRP A 263 6.08 -0.15 30.65
C TRP A 263 6.59 -0.84 29.39
N THR A 264 6.53 -2.17 29.38
CA THR A 264 6.75 -3.00 28.20
C THR A 264 5.58 -3.95 28.02
N GLU A 265 5.26 -4.30 26.79
CA GLU A 265 4.19 -5.22 26.48
C GLU A 265 4.46 -5.93 25.14
N LEU A 266 4.28 -7.23 25.12
CA LEU A 266 4.28 -8.01 23.89
C LEU A 266 2.84 -8.14 23.38
N SER A 267 2.63 -7.91 22.08
CA SER A 267 1.31 -8.06 21.44
C SER A 267 0.81 -9.52 21.57
N GLU A 268 -0.51 -9.71 21.44
CA GLU A 268 -1.11 -11.05 21.43
C GLU A 268 -0.56 -11.95 20.31
N SER A 269 -0.19 -11.34 19.17
CA SER A 269 0.46 -12.04 18.07
C SER A 269 1.90 -12.50 18.39
N GLY A 270 2.51 -11.97 19.46
CA GLY A 270 3.91 -12.19 19.79
C GLY A 270 4.91 -11.51 18.87
N ARG A 271 4.44 -10.67 17.93
CA ARG A 271 5.25 -10.05 16.86
C ARG A 271 5.58 -8.59 17.08
N VAL A 272 4.94 -7.92 18.03
CA VAL A 272 5.19 -6.51 18.35
C VAL A 272 5.52 -6.36 19.82
N LEU A 273 6.72 -5.88 20.11
CA LEU A 273 7.12 -5.46 21.45
C LEU A 273 6.98 -3.96 21.59
N TYR A 274 6.13 -3.51 22.49
CA TYR A 274 5.93 -2.11 22.81
C TYR A 274 6.83 -1.69 23.97
N LEU A 275 7.49 -0.54 23.83
CA LEU A 275 8.28 0.12 24.87
C LEU A 275 7.64 1.48 25.13
N GLY A 276 6.94 1.61 26.25
CA GLY A 276 6.23 2.83 26.63
C GLY A 276 7.18 3.94 27.06
N VAL A 277 7.12 5.08 26.38
CA VAL A 277 7.97 6.25 26.63
C VAL A 277 7.14 7.52 26.70
N ASN A 278 7.68 8.60 27.26
CA ASN A 278 7.02 9.91 27.18
C ASN A 278 6.89 10.36 25.71
N SER A 279 5.78 11.04 25.40
CA SER A 279 5.54 11.53 24.03
C SER A 279 6.62 12.48 23.51
N ARG A 280 7.21 13.31 24.37
CA ARG A 280 8.33 14.20 24.05
C ARG A 280 9.61 13.44 23.66
N ASP A 281 9.77 12.21 24.17
CA ASP A 281 10.98 11.40 23.99
C ASP A 281 10.82 10.40 22.84
N SER A 282 9.63 10.24 22.23
CA SER A 282 9.30 9.19 21.25
C SER A 282 10.20 9.17 20.02
N VAL A 283 10.56 10.34 19.48
CA VAL A 283 11.49 10.47 18.33
C VAL A 283 12.91 10.05 18.73
N GLY A 284 13.39 10.52 19.89
CA GLY A 284 14.69 10.15 20.43
C GLY A 284 14.78 8.65 20.74
N ALA A 285 13.72 8.11 21.33
CA ALA A 285 13.60 6.69 21.63
C ALA A 285 13.64 5.83 20.37
N LEU A 286 12.91 6.22 19.30
CA LEU A 286 12.94 5.50 18.03
C LEU A 286 14.35 5.45 17.44
N ARG A 287 15.05 6.58 17.41
CA ARG A 287 16.43 6.64 16.91
C ARG A 287 17.38 5.75 17.70
N CYS A 288 17.32 5.86 19.03
CA CYS A 288 18.16 5.10 19.95
C CYS A 288 17.96 3.58 19.81
N VAL A 289 16.71 3.13 19.76
CA VAL A 289 16.37 1.71 19.61
C VAL A 289 16.74 1.20 18.22
N HIS A 290 16.51 1.98 17.17
CA HIS A 290 16.90 1.61 15.81
C HIS A 290 18.42 1.44 15.70
N GLU A 291 19.21 2.39 16.23
CA GLU A 291 20.67 2.31 16.23
C GLU A 291 21.17 1.08 16.99
N ALA A 292 20.59 0.80 18.15
CA ALA A 292 21.02 -0.30 19.01
C ALA A 292 20.70 -1.70 18.45
N LEU A 293 19.56 -1.85 17.72
CA LEU A 293 19.02 -3.16 17.36
C LEU A 293 18.90 -3.41 15.85
N LEU A 294 18.79 -2.37 15.04
CA LEU A 294 18.50 -2.47 13.61
C LEU A 294 19.58 -1.87 12.70
N ALA A 295 20.53 -1.09 13.25
CA ALA A 295 21.68 -0.62 12.48
C ALA A 295 22.56 -1.80 12.04
N PRO A 296 23.26 -1.70 10.87
CA PRO A 296 24.22 -2.72 10.49
C PRO A 296 25.28 -2.84 11.59
N ARG A 297 25.45 -4.05 12.09
CA ARG A 297 26.65 -4.31 12.91
C ARG A 297 27.86 -4.15 11.99
N VAL A 298 28.68 -3.16 12.23
CA VAL A 298 29.99 -3.08 11.58
C VAL A 298 30.73 -4.34 12.02
N SER A 299 30.91 -5.30 11.10
CA SER A 299 31.76 -6.44 11.35
C SER A 299 33.17 -5.90 11.57
N ASN A 300 33.66 -5.98 12.77
CA ASN A 300 35.03 -5.61 13.14
C ASN A 300 36.02 -6.73 12.75
N ASP A 301 35.78 -7.35 11.58
CA ASP A 301 36.76 -8.24 10.96
C ASP A 301 37.73 -7.38 10.17
N GLY A 302 38.68 -6.81 10.92
CA GLY A 302 39.88 -6.23 10.32
C GLY A 302 40.68 -7.34 9.62
N PRO A 303 41.40 -6.99 8.54
CA PRO A 303 42.19 -7.96 7.83
C PRO A 303 43.29 -8.54 8.76
N ALA A 304 43.32 -9.88 8.83
CA ALA A 304 44.40 -10.63 9.45
C ALA A 304 45.62 -10.66 8.52
#